data_98bb2393e02bfc1e0c826b590ff2b573
#
_entry.id   98bb2393e02bfc1e0c826b590ff2b573
#
_cell.length_a   1.000
_cell.length_b   1.000
_cell.length_c   1.000
_cell.angle_alpha   90.00
_cell.angle_beta   90.00
_cell.angle_gamma   90.00
#
_symmetry.space_group_name_H-M   'P 1'
#
loop_
_entity.id
_entity.type
_entity.pdbx_description
1 polymer ?
#
loop_
_entity_poly.entity_id
_entity_poly.type
_entity_poly.pdbx_seq_one_letter_code
_entity_poly.pdbx_strand_id
1 'polypeptide(L)'
;MEARLTEILQEKFQTGLEQATNEQVYYALLTLTKERIKEGPKNEGKRKLYYISAEFLIGKLLSNNLINLGIYDETAEVLKKHGKNLAEIEEVEPEPSLGNGGLGRLAACFLDSIATLGLPGDGIGLNYHMGLFKQVFTDHKQDEQKNPWIEKDSWLNDTGISFEVPFKDFSLRSHLYDIDVTGYEGGSNKLHLFDVETVNDAIVGNGINFDKNDIRENLTLFLYPDDSDKAGNLLRIYQQYFMVSNAAQYIILSLIHISEPTRPYDISY
;
A
#
# COMPACT_ATOMS: atom_id res chain seq x y z
N MET A 1 -24.78 -6.46 -4.46
CA MET A 1 -23.90 -5.99 -3.39
C MET A 1 -24.34 -6.48 -1.99
N GLU A 2 -25.56 -6.17 -1.51
CA GLU A 2 -26.05 -6.46 -0.15
C GLU A 2 -25.88 -7.94 0.25
N ALA A 3 -26.27 -8.88 -0.62
CA ALA A 3 -26.14 -10.31 -0.34
C ALA A 3 -24.66 -10.72 -0.10
N ARG A 4 -23.72 -10.24 -0.93
CA ARG A 4 -22.29 -10.57 -0.75
C ARG A 4 -21.71 -9.94 0.50
N LEU A 5 -22.09 -8.69 0.83
CA LEU A 5 -21.66 -8.02 2.06
C LEU A 5 -22.13 -8.79 3.30
N THR A 6 -23.39 -9.24 3.31
CA THR A 6 -23.96 -10.05 4.40
C THR A 6 -23.24 -11.41 4.53
N GLU A 7 -22.94 -12.04 3.41
CA GLU A 7 -22.20 -13.32 3.37
C GLU A 7 -20.78 -13.16 3.97
N ILE A 8 -20.03 -12.11 3.58
CA ILE A 8 -18.69 -11.82 4.12
C ILE A 8 -18.75 -11.55 5.63
N LEU A 9 -19.76 -10.80 6.11
CA LEU A 9 -19.98 -10.57 7.54
C LEU A 9 -20.24 -11.86 8.29
N GLN A 10 -21.05 -12.75 7.71
CA GLN A 10 -21.33 -14.05 8.31
C GLN A 10 -20.09 -14.96 8.32
N GLU A 11 -19.34 -15.00 7.24
CA GLU A 11 -18.11 -15.81 7.12
C GLU A 11 -17.01 -15.36 8.09
N LYS A 12 -16.76 -14.05 8.17
CA LYS A 12 -15.63 -13.50 8.96
C LYS A 12 -15.98 -13.28 10.44
N PHE A 13 -17.19 -12.82 10.73
CA PHE A 13 -17.57 -12.31 12.04
C PHE A 13 -18.79 -12.99 12.65
N GLN A 14 -19.45 -13.91 11.94
CA GLN A 14 -20.65 -14.63 12.39
C GLN A 14 -21.77 -13.67 12.82
N THR A 15 -21.92 -12.55 12.11
CA THR A 15 -22.90 -11.50 12.42
C THR A 15 -23.66 -11.04 11.18
N GLY A 16 -24.82 -10.44 11.39
CA GLY A 16 -25.59 -9.76 10.34
C GLY A 16 -25.24 -8.26 10.26
N LEU A 17 -25.64 -7.61 9.16
CA LEU A 17 -25.30 -6.21 8.90
C LEU A 17 -25.83 -5.24 9.97
N GLU A 18 -27.01 -5.49 10.52
CA GLU A 18 -27.63 -4.65 11.56
C GLU A 18 -26.85 -4.68 12.88
N GLN A 19 -26.35 -5.87 13.27
CA GLN A 19 -25.66 -6.10 14.54
C GLN A 19 -24.15 -5.86 14.46
N ALA A 20 -23.57 -5.84 13.25
CA ALA A 20 -22.14 -5.66 13.04
C ALA A 20 -21.67 -4.30 13.56
N THR A 21 -20.47 -4.23 14.12
CA THR A 21 -19.81 -2.96 14.45
C THR A 21 -19.35 -2.23 13.17
N ASN A 22 -19.09 -0.92 13.26
CA ASN A 22 -18.56 -0.17 12.12
C ASN A 22 -17.23 -0.75 11.62
N GLU A 23 -16.39 -1.24 12.53
CA GLU A 23 -15.13 -1.91 12.22
C GLU A 23 -15.35 -3.22 11.42
N GLN A 24 -16.27 -4.07 11.86
CA GLN A 24 -16.62 -5.30 11.14
C GLN A 24 -17.17 -5.01 9.74
N VAL A 25 -18.02 -3.98 9.62
CA VAL A 25 -18.55 -3.54 8.32
C VAL A 25 -17.43 -2.99 7.43
N TYR A 26 -16.47 -2.21 7.98
CA TYR A 26 -15.32 -1.74 7.25
C TYR A 26 -14.50 -2.91 6.63
N TYR A 27 -14.15 -3.93 7.42
CA TYR A 27 -13.39 -5.08 6.90
C TYR A 27 -14.19 -5.93 5.90
N ALA A 28 -15.50 -5.99 6.05
CA ALA A 28 -16.34 -6.64 5.06
C ALA A 28 -16.40 -5.85 3.75
N LEU A 29 -16.51 -4.51 3.81
CA LEU A 29 -16.44 -3.63 2.65
C LEU A 29 -15.07 -3.64 1.97
N LEU A 30 -13.98 -3.64 2.74
CA LEU A 30 -12.62 -3.80 2.23
C LEU A 30 -12.49 -5.09 1.42
N THR A 31 -12.98 -6.21 1.97
CA THR A 31 -12.95 -7.51 1.29
C THR A 31 -13.76 -7.48 -0.01
N LEU A 32 -15.00 -7.01 0.04
CA LEU A 32 -15.89 -6.89 -1.12
C LEU A 32 -15.29 -5.98 -2.19
N THR A 33 -14.70 -4.87 -1.79
CA THR A 33 -14.07 -3.91 -2.71
C THR A 33 -12.86 -4.53 -3.40
N LYS A 34 -11.99 -5.24 -2.67
CA LYS A 34 -10.86 -5.99 -3.26
C LYS A 34 -11.32 -7.07 -4.24
N GLU A 35 -12.41 -7.79 -3.95
CA GLU A 35 -13.02 -8.75 -4.89
C GLU A 35 -13.45 -8.04 -6.18
N ARG A 36 -14.14 -6.91 -6.08
CA ARG A 36 -14.60 -6.11 -7.24
C ARG A 36 -13.44 -5.58 -8.09
N ILE A 37 -12.38 -5.08 -7.45
CA ILE A 37 -11.19 -4.61 -8.16
C ILE A 37 -10.51 -5.78 -8.91
N LYS A 38 -10.45 -6.95 -8.28
CA LYS A 38 -9.85 -8.15 -8.89
C LYS A 38 -10.60 -8.62 -10.14
N GLU A 39 -11.94 -8.54 -10.13
CA GLU A 39 -12.81 -8.89 -11.23
C GLU A 39 -12.84 -7.81 -12.34
N GLY A 40 -12.47 -6.57 -12.00
CA GLY A 40 -12.50 -5.43 -12.91
C GLY A 40 -11.39 -5.43 -13.97
N PRO A 41 -11.48 -4.50 -14.95
CA PRO A 41 -10.49 -4.38 -15.98
C PRO A 41 -9.12 -3.94 -15.44
N LYS A 42 -8.05 -4.37 -16.13
CA LYS A 42 -6.68 -3.95 -15.87
C LYS A 42 -6.18 -3.07 -17.01
N ASN A 43 -5.39 -2.05 -16.68
CA ASN A 43 -4.77 -1.22 -17.69
C ASN A 43 -3.52 -1.94 -18.24
N GLU A 44 -3.63 -2.50 -19.43
CA GLU A 44 -2.58 -3.26 -20.08
C GLU A 44 -2.12 -2.60 -21.38
N GLY A 45 -0.87 -2.81 -21.78
CA GLY A 45 -0.32 -2.27 -23.01
C GLY A 45 1.10 -2.75 -23.30
N LYS A 46 1.55 -2.49 -24.55
CA LYS A 46 2.91 -2.86 -24.98
C LYS A 46 4.03 -2.10 -24.28
N ARG A 47 3.72 -0.96 -23.69
CA ARG A 47 4.66 -0.13 -22.91
C ARG A 47 4.03 0.14 -21.57
N LYS A 48 4.83 0.05 -20.52
CA LYS A 48 4.41 0.32 -19.15
C LYS A 48 5.28 1.42 -18.54
N LEU A 49 4.64 2.36 -17.87
CA LEU A 49 5.31 3.37 -17.07
C LEU A 49 5.55 2.83 -15.67
N TYR A 50 6.71 3.08 -15.09
CA TYR A 50 7.00 2.86 -13.68
C TYR A 50 7.34 4.19 -13.03
N TYR A 51 6.52 4.59 -12.06
CA TYR A 51 6.71 5.80 -11.28
C TYR A 51 7.36 5.44 -9.95
N ILE A 52 8.68 5.67 -9.83
CA ILE A 52 9.45 5.35 -8.62
C ILE A 52 9.47 6.58 -7.72
N SER A 53 8.97 6.44 -6.50
CA SER A 53 8.98 7.51 -5.50
C SER A 53 9.19 6.96 -4.11
N ALA A 54 9.91 7.73 -3.27
CA ALA A 54 10.03 7.42 -1.85
C ALA A 54 8.70 7.58 -1.09
N GLU A 55 7.73 8.29 -1.68
CA GLU A 55 6.49 8.68 -1.03
C GLU A 55 5.29 8.53 -1.94
N PHE A 56 4.18 8.04 -1.38
CA PHE A 56 2.86 8.02 -2.01
C PHE A 56 1.80 8.37 -0.96
N LEU A 57 1.38 9.64 -0.90
CA LEU A 57 0.31 10.09 -0.01
C LEU A 57 -1.06 9.76 -0.63
N ILE A 58 -1.44 8.49 -0.58
CA ILE A 58 -2.66 7.97 -1.21
C ILE A 58 -3.93 8.23 -0.41
N GLY A 59 -3.82 8.48 0.90
CA GLY A 59 -4.96 8.67 1.78
C GLY A 59 -5.75 7.40 2.05
N LYS A 60 -6.95 7.55 2.62
CA LYS A 60 -7.90 6.45 2.82
C LYS A 60 -8.43 5.95 1.47
N LEU A 61 -8.56 4.64 1.33
CA LEU A 61 -8.82 4.00 0.06
C LEU A 61 -10.26 3.51 -0.12
N LEU A 62 -11.02 3.32 0.95
CA LEU A 62 -12.37 2.75 0.86
C LEU A 62 -13.27 3.62 -0.01
N SER A 63 -13.46 4.90 0.35
CA SER A 63 -14.30 5.83 -0.42
C SER A 63 -13.80 6.01 -1.83
N ASN A 64 -12.48 6.18 -2.00
CA ASN A 64 -11.87 6.33 -3.31
C ASN A 64 -12.19 5.16 -4.23
N ASN A 65 -12.00 3.94 -3.74
CA ASN A 65 -12.27 2.74 -4.52
C ASN A 65 -13.77 2.54 -4.80
N LEU A 66 -14.66 2.80 -3.82
CA LEU A 66 -16.11 2.71 -4.04
C LEU A 66 -16.58 3.71 -5.10
N ILE A 67 -16.05 4.93 -5.10
CA ILE A 67 -16.36 5.97 -6.11
C ILE A 67 -15.83 5.53 -7.47
N ASN A 68 -14.58 5.11 -7.57
CA ASN A 68 -13.94 4.71 -8.83
C ASN A 68 -14.62 3.48 -9.45
N LEU A 69 -15.14 2.58 -8.64
CA LEU A 69 -15.92 1.41 -9.07
C LEU A 69 -17.39 1.73 -9.37
N GLY A 70 -17.85 2.97 -9.14
CA GLY A 70 -19.24 3.39 -9.34
C GLY A 70 -20.24 2.75 -8.40
N ILE A 71 -19.83 2.28 -7.22
CA ILE A 71 -20.67 1.58 -6.25
C ILE A 71 -20.85 2.32 -4.91
N TYR A 72 -20.35 3.56 -4.83
CA TYR A 72 -20.42 4.35 -3.59
C TYR A 72 -21.85 4.58 -3.12
N ASP A 73 -22.71 5.09 -4.00
CA ASP A 73 -24.10 5.42 -3.67
C ASP A 73 -24.92 4.16 -3.32
N GLU A 74 -24.74 3.07 -4.08
CA GLU A 74 -25.38 1.78 -3.78
C GLU A 74 -24.94 1.29 -2.40
N THR A 75 -23.65 1.40 -2.06
CA THR A 75 -23.13 1.02 -0.75
C THR A 75 -23.77 1.84 0.37
N ALA A 76 -23.81 3.17 0.21
CA ALA A 76 -24.40 4.08 1.18
C ALA A 76 -25.90 3.77 1.41
N GLU A 77 -26.66 3.51 0.34
CA GLU A 77 -28.07 3.15 0.44
C GLU A 77 -28.31 1.81 1.15
N VAL A 78 -27.50 0.78 0.84
CA VAL A 78 -27.56 -0.51 1.52
C VAL A 78 -27.30 -0.35 3.02
N LEU A 79 -26.23 0.34 3.38
CA LEU A 79 -25.88 0.59 4.77
C LEU A 79 -26.98 1.35 5.52
N LYS A 80 -27.53 2.39 4.89
CA LYS A 80 -28.62 3.19 5.46
C LYS A 80 -29.88 2.37 5.76
N LYS A 81 -30.26 1.41 4.90
CA LYS A 81 -31.38 0.50 5.13
C LYS A 81 -31.22 -0.34 6.41
N HIS A 82 -29.98 -0.63 6.79
CA HIS A 82 -29.62 -1.39 7.99
C HIS A 82 -29.18 -0.50 9.18
N GLY A 83 -29.48 0.81 9.13
CA GLY A 83 -29.19 1.74 10.21
C GLY A 83 -27.72 2.08 10.38
N LYS A 84 -26.90 1.90 9.33
CA LYS A 84 -25.47 2.22 9.29
C LYS A 84 -25.20 3.49 8.48
N ASN A 85 -24.10 4.15 8.79
CA ASN A 85 -23.62 5.35 8.09
C ASN A 85 -22.26 5.09 7.47
N LEU A 86 -22.16 5.19 6.14
CA LEU A 86 -20.90 4.95 5.43
C LEU A 86 -19.79 5.88 5.91
N ALA A 87 -20.07 7.17 6.14
CA ALA A 87 -19.07 8.13 6.60
C ALA A 87 -18.47 7.75 7.98
N GLU A 88 -19.27 7.18 8.88
CA GLU A 88 -18.76 6.71 10.18
C GLU A 88 -17.91 5.43 10.03
N ILE A 89 -18.20 4.61 9.03
CA ILE A 89 -17.44 3.40 8.72
C ILE A 89 -16.10 3.78 8.08
N GLU A 90 -16.08 4.77 7.20
CA GLU A 90 -14.84 5.32 6.59
C GLU A 90 -13.87 5.89 7.63
N GLU A 91 -14.38 6.42 8.76
CA GLU A 91 -13.52 6.92 9.83
C GLU A 91 -12.71 5.82 10.54
N VAL A 92 -13.19 4.58 10.51
CA VAL A 92 -12.49 3.44 11.11
C VAL A 92 -11.25 3.03 10.33
N GLU A 93 -11.18 3.36 9.03
CA GLU A 93 -10.07 2.96 8.16
C GLU A 93 -8.72 3.50 8.65
N PRO A 94 -7.72 2.62 8.90
CA PRO A 94 -6.35 3.05 9.12
C PRO A 94 -5.78 3.67 7.84
N GLU A 95 -5.36 4.92 7.90
CA GLU A 95 -4.79 5.60 6.73
C GLU A 95 -3.39 5.08 6.42
N PRO A 96 -3.13 4.58 5.18
CA PRO A 96 -1.79 4.19 4.77
C PRO A 96 -0.83 5.39 4.78
N SER A 97 0.10 5.39 5.72
CA SER A 97 1.04 6.50 5.94
C SER A 97 2.29 6.38 5.05
N LEU A 98 2.08 6.28 3.73
CA LEU A 98 3.14 6.04 2.74
C LEU A 98 3.72 7.31 2.13
N GLY A 99 3.30 8.49 2.56
CA GLY A 99 3.76 9.74 1.98
C GLY A 99 3.42 10.95 2.83
N ASN A 100 4.04 12.09 2.50
CA ASN A 100 3.87 13.37 3.16
C ASN A 100 3.96 14.51 2.15
N GLY A 101 3.28 15.62 2.44
CA GLY A 101 3.40 16.89 1.75
C GLY A 101 3.23 16.81 0.23
N GLY A 102 3.91 17.72 -0.48
CA GLY A 102 3.74 17.91 -1.92
C GLY A 102 4.26 16.77 -2.76
N LEU A 103 5.42 16.19 -2.41
CA LEU A 103 6.03 15.10 -3.18
C LEU A 103 5.14 13.85 -3.17
N GLY A 104 4.73 13.42 -1.98
CA GLY A 104 3.88 12.24 -1.83
C GLY A 104 2.49 12.42 -2.44
N ARG A 105 1.89 13.63 -2.29
CA ARG A 105 0.59 13.93 -2.89
C ARG A 105 0.65 13.97 -4.41
N LEU A 106 1.69 14.56 -4.98
CA LEU A 106 1.88 14.61 -6.42
C LEU A 106 2.03 13.21 -7.01
N ALA A 107 2.81 12.34 -6.37
CA ALA A 107 2.96 10.95 -6.79
C ALA A 107 1.61 10.19 -6.76
N ALA A 108 0.82 10.35 -5.71
CA ALA A 108 -0.51 9.77 -5.61
C ALA A 108 -1.46 10.27 -6.72
N CYS A 109 -1.49 11.59 -6.98
CA CYS A 109 -2.31 12.18 -8.04
C CYS A 109 -1.89 11.68 -9.43
N PHE A 110 -0.60 11.48 -9.69
CA PHE A 110 -0.16 10.91 -10.95
C PHE A 110 -0.60 9.46 -11.12
N LEU A 111 -0.51 8.63 -10.09
CA LEU A 111 -1.01 7.25 -10.17
C LEU A 111 -2.51 7.19 -10.44
N ASP A 112 -3.30 8.01 -9.74
CA ASP A 112 -4.74 8.12 -9.94
C ASP A 112 -5.07 8.56 -11.39
N SER A 113 -4.39 9.60 -11.89
CA SER A 113 -4.57 10.08 -13.26
C SER A 113 -4.17 9.05 -14.31
N ILE A 114 -3.06 8.33 -14.13
CA ILE A 114 -2.61 7.26 -15.01
C ILE A 114 -3.66 6.15 -15.07
N ALA A 115 -4.20 5.73 -13.93
CA ALA A 115 -5.23 4.71 -13.84
C ALA A 115 -6.54 5.18 -14.51
N THR A 116 -6.99 6.40 -14.21
CA THR A 116 -8.22 6.99 -14.79
C THR A 116 -8.15 7.17 -16.31
N LEU A 117 -6.95 7.49 -16.84
CA LEU A 117 -6.73 7.59 -18.29
C LEU A 117 -6.59 6.23 -19.00
N GLY A 118 -6.69 5.13 -18.28
CA GLY A 118 -6.55 3.78 -18.84
C GLY A 118 -5.12 3.46 -19.31
N LEU A 119 -4.13 4.18 -18.77
CA LEU A 119 -2.73 3.98 -19.15
C LEU A 119 -2.07 2.90 -18.31
N PRO A 120 -1.30 1.97 -18.90
CA PRO A 120 -0.54 0.97 -18.14
C PRO A 120 0.63 1.64 -17.43
N GLY A 121 0.51 1.81 -16.11
CA GLY A 121 1.55 2.47 -15.31
C GLY A 121 1.40 2.16 -13.83
N ASP A 122 2.51 1.71 -13.22
CA ASP A 122 2.54 1.33 -11.81
C ASP A 122 3.44 2.27 -11.01
N GLY A 123 3.11 2.42 -9.73
CA GLY A 123 3.98 3.04 -8.74
C GLY A 123 4.94 2.01 -8.13
N ILE A 124 6.12 2.46 -7.70
CA ILE A 124 7.07 1.66 -6.93
C ILE A 124 7.59 2.48 -5.76
N GLY A 125 7.49 1.94 -4.55
CA GLY A 125 7.93 2.57 -3.31
C GLY A 125 8.29 1.57 -2.23
N LEU A 126 8.33 2.03 -0.99
CA LEU A 126 8.58 1.22 0.20
C LEU A 126 7.31 1.07 1.04
N ASN A 127 7.18 -0.08 1.69
CA ASN A 127 6.10 -0.38 2.62
C ASN A 127 6.46 0.10 4.02
N TYR A 128 6.28 1.39 4.30
CA TYR A 128 6.55 1.92 5.64
C TYR A 128 5.49 1.46 6.62
N HIS A 129 5.91 0.80 7.70
CA HIS A 129 4.99 0.24 8.70
C HIS A 129 4.28 1.29 9.53
N MET A 130 4.96 2.38 9.85
CA MET A 130 4.44 3.44 10.72
C MET A 130 4.32 4.79 10.01
N GLY A 131 4.88 4.91 8.81
CA GLY A 131 4.80 6.08 7.94
C GLY A 131 5.05 7.38 8.67
N LEU A 132 4.03 8.24 8.72
CA LEU A 132 4.04 9.48 9.50
C LEU A 132 3.62 9.22 10.95
N PHE A 133 4.12 10.07 11.84
CA PHE A 133 3.80 10.02 13.26
C PHE A 133 2.36 10.44 13.54
N LYS A 134 1.74 9.81 14.52
CA LYS A 134 0.49 10.30 15.08
C LYS A 134 0.79 11.49 15.99
N GLN A 135 0.22 12.64 15.67
CA GLN A 135 0.34 13.84 16.50
C GLN A 135 -0.63 13.75 17.69
N VAL A 136 -0.11 13.91 18.90
CA VAL A 136 -0.89 13.94 20.13
C VAL A 136 -0.52 15.14 20.97
N PHE A 137 -1.37 15.49 21.94
CA PHE A 137 -1.07 16.53 22.91
C PHE A 137 -0.97 15.92 24.30
N THR A 138 0.21 16.03 24.94
CA THR A 138 0.48 15.58 26.28
C THR A 138 0.96 16.78 27.09
N ASP A 139 0.31 17.06 28.23
CA ASP A 139 0.66 18.19 29.11
C ASP A 139 0.77 19.55 28.38
N HIS A 140 -0.19 19.82 27.47
CA HIS A 140 -0.23 21.04 26.65
C HIS A 140 0.95 21.18 25.65
N LYS A 141 1.68 20.13 25.37
CA LYS A 141 2.74 20.08 24.37
C LYS A 141 2.38 19.09 23.29
N GLN A 142 2.74 19.43 22.07
CA GLN A 142 2.66 18.49 20.95
C GLN A 142 3.70 17.40 21.14
N ASP A 143 3.29 16.16 20.93
CA ASP A 143 4.13 14.97 21.05
C ASP A 143 3.81 14.04 19.87
N GLU A 144 4.73 13.14 19.57
CA GLU A 144 4.67 12.24 18.43
C GLU A 144 4.64 10.79 18.90
N GLN A 145 3.71 10.03 18.32
CA GLN A 145 3.57 8.61 18.60
C GLN A 145 3.61 7.80 17.31
N LYS A 146 3.94 6.52 17.44
CA LYS A 146 3.86 5.57 16.33
C LYS A 146 2.44 5.47 15.80
N ASN A 147 2.32 5.33 14.49
CA ASN A 147 1.04 5.26 13.78
C ASN A 147 1.01 4.05 12.83
N PRO A 148 0.91 2.82 13.38
CA PRO A 148 0.81 1.61 12.56
C PRO A 148 -0.50 1.63 11.76
N TRP A 149 -0.44 1.16 10.51
CA TRP A 149 -1.61 1.07 9.62
C TRP A 149 -1.76 -0.32 8.99
N ILE A 150 -0.70 -1.14 9.05
CA ILE A 150 -0.71 -2.49 8.50
C ILE A 150 -1.38 -3.43 9.50
N GLU A 151 -2.52 -3.96 9.12
CA GLU A 151 -3.28 -4.92 9.90
C GLU A 151 -3.41 -6.24 9.14
N LYS A 152 -3.95 -7.27 9.80
CA LYS A 152 -4.15 -8.59 9.20
C LYS A 152 -4.97 -8.53 7.91
N ASP A 153 -6.05 -7.74 7.93
CA ASP A 153 -6.87 -7.43 6.76
C ASP A 153 -6.58 -5.97 6.37
N SER A 154 -5.82 -5.74 5.32
CA SER A 154 -5.44 -4.40 4.85
C SER A 154 -5.60 -4.31 3.32
N TRP A 155 -5.34 -3.15 2.76
CA TRP A 155 -5.31 -2.96 1.30
C TRP A 155 -4.12 -3.64 0.63
N LEU A 156 -3.11 -4.07 1.41
CA LEU A 156 -1.97 -4.82 0.89
C LEU A 156 -2.39 -6.18 0.35
N ASN A 157 -1.84 -6.55 -0.79
CA ASN A 157 -1.90 -7.88 -1.39
C ASN A 157 -0.50 -8.47 -1.39
N ASP A 158 -0.32 -9.60 -0.75
CA ASP A 158 0.94 -10.36 -0.82
C ASP A 158 1.13 -10.92 -2.22
N THR A 159 2.29 -10.65 -2.82
CA THR A 159 2.62 -11.13 -4.17
C THR A 159 3.42 -12.42 -4.19
N GLY A 160 4.00 -12.81 -3.07
CA GLY A 160 4.95 -13.92 -2.97
C GLY A 160 6.30 -13.66 -3.64
N ILE A 161 6.55 -12.43 -4.13
CA ILE A 161 7.81 -12.05 -4.81
C ILE A 161 8.78 -11.49 -3.78
N SER A 162 10.02 -11.99 -3.81
CA SER A 162 11.11 -11.53 -2.96
C SER A 162 12.38 -11.32 -3.77
N PHE A 163 13.20 -10.35 -3.37
CA PHE A 163 14.51 -10.10 -3.96
C PHE A 163 15.59 -10.02 -2.89
N GLU A 164 16.81 -10.35 -3.28
CA GLU A 164 18.00 -10.09 -2.49
C GLU A 164 18.59 -8.73 -2.89
N VAL A 165 18.76 -7.84 -1.93
CA VAL A 165 19.39 -6.53 -2.13
C VAL A 165 20.78 -6.54 -1.47
N PRO A 166 21.86 -6.62 -2.25
CA PRO A 166 23.21 -6.61 -1.71
C PRO A 166 23.63 -5.19 -1.33
N PHE A 167 24.22 -5.05 -0.16
CA PHE A 167 24.96 -3.89 0.30
C PHE A 167 26.46 -4.27 0.36
N LYS A 168 27.32 -3.33 0.72
CA LYS A 168 28.76 -3.57 0.73
C LYS A 168 29.17 -4.78 1.58
N ASP A 169 28.65 -4.88 2.81
CA ASP A 169 29.11 -5.84 3.81
C ASP A 169 27.98 -6.82 4.26
N PHE A 170 26.78 -6.69 3.73
CA PHE A 170 25.60 -7.53 4.04
C PHE A 170 24.59 -7.49 2.91
N SER A 171 23.57 -8.34 2.97
CA SER A 171 22.38 -8.23 2.12
C SER A 171 21.11 -8.25 2.93
N LEU A 172 20.05 -7.70 2.35
CA LEU A 172 18.69 -7.73 2.88
C LEU A 172 17.77 -8.43 1.89
N ARG A 173 16.89 -9.26 2.41
CA ARG A 173 15.82 -9.84 1.62
C ARG A 173 14.60 -8.95 1.71
N SER A 174 14.06 -8.60 0.55
CA SER A 174 12.83 -7.84 0.43
C SER A 174 11.65 -8.74 0.09
N HIS A 175 10.46 -8.32 0.48
CA HIS A 175 9.19 -8.88 0.08
C HIS A 175 8.35 -7.82 -0.61
N LEU A 176 7.60 -8.20 -1.65
CA LEU A 176 6.77 -7.29 -2.42
C LEU A 176 5.30 -7.42 -2.04
N TYR A 177 4.69 -6.30 -1.69
CA TYR A 177 3.26 -6.13 -1.55
C TYR A 177 2.71 -5.19 -2.61
N ASP A 178 1.46 -5.39 -3.01
CA ASP A 178 0.76 -4.52 -3.95
C ASP A 178 -0.43 -3.84 -3.28
N ILE A 179 -0.67 -2.57 -3.62
CA ILE A 179 -1.96 -1.92 -3.46
C ILE A 179 -2.55 -1.69 -4.85
N ASP A 180 -3.83 -2.04 -5.03
CA ASP A 180 -4.55 -1.75 -6.27
C ASP A 180 -4.86 -0.25 -6.37
N VAL A 181 -4.55 0.35 -7.51
CA VAL A 181 -4.85 1.75 -7.84
C VAL A 181 -5.95 1.77 -8.87
N THR A 182 -7.17 2.07 -8.45
CA THR A 182 -8.34 2.13 -9.32
C THR A 182 -8.42 3.46 -10.05
N GLY A 183 -8.79 3.45 -11.33
CA GLY A 183 -9.14 4.66 -12.08
C GLY A 183 -10.65 4.94 -12.04
N TYR A 184 -11.04 6.20 -12.11
CA TYR A 184 -12.45 6.60 -12.17
C TYR A 184 -13.12 6.06 -13.43
N GLU A 185 -14.13 5.19 -13.26
CA GLU A 185 -14.81 4.47 -14.36
C GLU A 185 -13.83 3.74 -15.32
N GLY A 186 -12.61 3.46 -14.86
CA GLY A 186 -11.53 2.91 -15.66
C GLY A 186 -11.02 1.56 -15.16
N GLY A 187 -9.85 1.19 -15.66
CA GLY A 187 -9.13 0.01 -15.20
C GLY A 187 -8.34 0.25 -13.91
N SER A 188 -7.56 -0.72 -13.53
CA SER A 188 -6.67 -0.62 -12.37
C SER A 188 -5.21 -0.86 -12.73
N ASN A 189 -4.34 -0.19 -11.99
CA ASN A 189 -2.90 -0.33 -11.96
C ASN A 189 -2.46 -0.82 -10.57
N LYS A 190 -1.15 -0.85 -10.30
CA LYS A 190 -0.58 -1.27 -9.04
C LYS A 190 0.32 -0.20 -8.42
N LEU A 191 0.34 -0.15 -7.10
CA LEU A 191 1.40 0.45 -6.32
C LEU A 191 2.18 -0.70 -5.67
N HIS A 192 3.40 -0.91 -6.14
CA HIS A 192 4.33 -1.93 -5.67
C HIS A 192 5.12 -1.38 -4.48
N LEU A 193 5.03 -2.06 -3.34
CA LEU A 193 5.63 -1.63 -2.08
C LEU A 193 6.59 -2.71 -1.58
N PHE A 194 7.88 -2.38 -1.55
CA PHE A 194 8.91 -3.28 -1.04
C PHE A 194 9.11 -3.10 0.46
N ASP A 195 9.20 -4.22 1.16
CA ASP A 195 9.43 -4.31 2.59
C ASP A 195 10.67 -5.13 2.89
N VAL A 196 11.31 -4.90 4.03
CA VAL A 196 12.36 -5.80 4.53
C VAL A 196 11.71 -6.97 5.25
N GLU A 197 12.00 -8.21 4.88
CA GLU A 197 11.40 -9.40 5.54
C GLU A 197 11.66 -9.49 7.05
N THR A 198 12.71 -8.83 7.53
CA THR A 198 13.12 -8.86 8.94
C THR A 198 12.70 -7.62 9.73
N VAL A 199 11.86 -6.74 9.15
CA VAL A 199 11.36 -5.55 9.85
C VAL A 199 10.69 -5.93 11.17
N ASN A 200 10.93 -5.13 12.21
CA ASN A 200 10.47 -5.45 13.56
C ASN A 200 9.87 -4.21 14.24
N ASP A 201 8.55 -4.11 14.24
CA ASP A 201 7.82 -3.01 14.87
C ASP A 201 8.04 -2.91 16.38
N ALA A 202 8.43 -4.02 17.03
CA ALA A 202 8.61 -4.09 18.47
C ALA A 202 9.85 -3.32 18.97
N ILE A 203 10.81 -2.99 18.08
CA ILE A 203 11.99 -2.19 18.46
C ILE A 203 11.67 -0.71 18.68
N VAL A 204 10.51 -0.24 18.23
CA VAL A 204 10.06 1.14 18.46
C VAL A 204 9.59 1.27 19.90
N GLY A 205 10.33 2.05 20.68
CA GLY A 205 10.04 2.35 22.08
C GLY A 205 8.88 3.33 22.26
N ASN A 206 8.90 4.06 23.37
CA ASN A 206 7.95 5.13 23.63
C ASN A 206 8.13 6.25 22.60
N GLY A 207 7.01 6.76 22.07
CA GLY A 207 7.04 7.72 20.97
C GLY A 207 7.48 7.07 19.66
N ILE A 208 8.54 7.60 19.06
CA ILE A 208 9.06 7.20 17.74
C ILE A 208 10.55 6.78 17.77
N ASN A 209 11.10 6.55 18.96
CA ASN A 209 12.52 6.28 19.13
C ASN A 209 12.84 4.79 18.91
N PHE A 210 13.91 4.51 18.17
CA PHE A 210 14.45 3.18 17.90
C PHE A 210 15.96 3.24 17.61
N ASP A 211 16.63 2.09 17.65
CA ASP A 211 18.04 2.01 17.23
C ASP A 211 18.17 2.10 15.71
N LYS A 212 18.71 3.21 15.21
CA LYS A 212 18.91 3.48 13.79
C LYS A 212 20.03 2.65 13.15
N ASN A 213 20.88 1.97 13.94
CA ASN A 213 22.01 1.18 13.42
C ASN A 213 21.59 -0.22 12.95
N ASP A 214 20.49 -0.75 13.46
CA ASP A 214 20.00 -2.07 13.05
C ASP A 214 19.14 -2.00 11.79
N ILE A 215 19.82 -1.81 10.65
CA ILE A 215 19.19 -1.67 9.34
C ILE A 215 18.32 -2.87 8.97
N ARG A 216 18.61 -4.06 9.51
CA ARG A 216 17.83 -5.28 9.21
C ARG A 216 16.43 -5.22 9.79
N GLU A 217 16.26 -4.54 10.91
CA GLU A 217 14.98 -4.46 11.62
C GLU A 217 14.26 -3.13 11.43
N ASN A 218 14.95 -2.08 10.95
CA ASN A 218 14.38 -0.73 10.97
C ASN A 218 14.18 -0.07 9.59
N LEU A 219 14.68 -0.66 8.49
CA LEU A 219 14.77 0.02 7.19
C LEU A 219 13.41 0.52 6.68
N THR A 220 12.34 -0.23 6.89
CA THR A 220 10.99 0.10 6.43
C THR A 220 10.03 0.49 7.56
N LEU A 221 10.54 0.83 8.76
CA LEU A 221 9.67 1.26 9.85
C LEU A 221 9.05 2.64 9.60
N PHE A 222 9.87 3.66 9.37
CA PHE A 222 9.42 5.05 9.23
C PHE A 222 9.82 5.65 7.90
N LEU A 223 8.92 6.44 7.31
CA LEU A 223 9.17 7.23 6.10
C LEU A 223 10.29 8.26 6.33
N TYR A 224 10.24 8.99 7.45
CA TYR A 224 11.23 9.99 7.82
C TYR A 224 11.79 9.71 9.22
N PRO A 225 12.76 8.77 9.34
CA PRO A 225 13.48 8.62 10.59
C PRO A 225 14.25 9.92 10.89
N ASP A 226 14.42 10.24 12.18
CA ASP A 226 15.24 11.38 12.57
C ASP A 226 16.66 11.24 11.98
N ASP A 227 17.06 12.19 11.15
CA ASP A 227 18.33 12.25 10.42
C ASP A 227 19.27 13.35 10.92
N SER A 228 19.03 13.84 12.14
CA SER A 228 19.91 14.82 12.80
C SER A 228 21.30 14.26 13.14
N ASP A 229 21.46 12.94 13.17
CA ASP A 229 22.71 12.25 13.43
C ASP A 229 23.21 11.44 12.21
N LYS A 230 24.43 10.90 12.33
CA LYS A 230 25.06 10.11 11.27
C LYS A 230 24.30 8.80 10.96
N ALA A 231 23.73 8.16 11.98
CA ALA A 231 23.03 6.90 11.80
C ALA A 231 21.72 7.11 11.04
N GLY A 232 20.95 8.15 11.38
CA GLY A 232 19.73 8.51 10.65
C GLY A 232 19.99 8.92 9.20
N ASN A 233 21.05 9.72 8.95
CA ASN A 233 21.46 10.04 7.59
C ASN A 233 21.79 8.78 6.78
N LEU A 234 22.52 7.83 7.37
CA LEU A 234 22.90 6.59 6.71
C LEU A 234 21.67 5.70 6.45
N LEU A 235 20.75 5.61 7.41
CA LEU A 235 19.49 4.88 7.26
C LEU A 235 18.69 5.40 6.04
N ARG A 236 18.58 6.72 5.87
CA ARG A 236 17.90 7.31 4.70
C ARG A 236 18.58 6.95 3.38
N ILE A 237 19.91 6.90 3.34
CA ILE A 237 20.65 6.46 2.16
C ILE A 237 20.34 4.99 1.85
N TYR A 238 20.31 4.13 2.88
CA TYR A 238 19.97 2.72 2.72
C TYR A 238 18.52 2.53 2.23
N GLN A 239 17.56 3.31 2.73
CA GLN A 239 16.17 3.28 2.23
C GLN A 239 16.12 3.58 0.72
N GLN A 240 16.79 4.64 0.26
CA GLN A 240 16.81 5.00 -1.16
C GLN A 240 17.49 3.92 -2.02
N TYR A 241 18.61 3.40 -1.57
CA TYR A 241 19.31 2.33 -2.29
C TYR A 241 18.47 1.05 -2.37
N PHE A 242 17.86 0.65 -1.26
CA PHE A 242 16.98 -0.53 -1.18
C PHE A 242 15.79 -0.38 -2.13
N MET A 243 15.12 0.77 -2.13
CA MET A 243 14.00 1.05 -3.03
C MET A 243 14.40 0.94 -4.50
N VAL A 244 15.46 1.64 -4.90
CA VAL A 244 15.88 1.68 -6.31
C VAL A 244 16.42 0.32 -6.78
N SER A 245 17.13 -0.42 -5.93
CA SER A 245 17.60 -1.77 -6.24
C SER A 245 16.44 -2.73 -6.47
N ASN A 246 15.45 -2.73 -5.60
CA ASN A 246 14.23 -3.54 -5.76
C ASN A 246 13.44 -3.15 -7.02
N ALA A 247 13.28 -1.85 -7.27
CA ALA A 247 12.60 -1.35 -8.45
C ALA A 247 13.29 -1.85 -9.74
N ALA A 248 14.63 -1.76 -9.81
CA ALA A 248 15.38 -2.25 -10.95
C ALA A 248 15.21 -3.76 -11.16
N GLN A 249 15.31 -4.57 -10.11
CA GLN A 249 15.11 -6.01 -10.18
C GLN A 249 13.68 -6.37 -10.63
N TYR A 250 12.67 -5.71 -10.09
CA TYR A 250 11.27 -5.94 -10.46
C TYR A 250 10.99 -5.56 -11.91
N ILE A 251 11.47 -4.40 -12.38
CA ILE A 251 11.30 -3.95 -13.76
C ILE A 251 11.97 -4.94 -14.72
N ILE A 252 13.18 -5.39 -14.44
CA ILE A 252 13.87 -6.41 -15.26
C ILE A 252 13.06 -7.71 -15.29
N LEU A 253 12.57 -8.19 -14.16
CA LEU A 253 11.73 -9.38 -14.09
C LEU A 253 10.47 -9.24 -14.95
N SER A 254 9.79 -8.09 -14.87
CA SER A 254 8.59 -7.81 -15.67
C SER A 254 8.89 -7.76 -17.17
N LEU A 255 10.03 -7.23 -17.58
CA LEU A 255 10.46 -7.17 -18.97
C LEU A 255 10.81 -8.55 -19.54
N ILE A 256 11.39 -9.44 -18.76
CA ILE A 256 11.68 -10.82 -19.17
C ILE A 256 10.39 -11.54 -19.55
N HIS A 257 9.32 -11.36 -18.78
CA HIS A 257 8.01 -11.96 -19.09
C HIS A 257 7.29 -11.32 -20.28
N ILE A 258 7.61 -10.05 -20.63
CA ILE A 258 7.07 -9.35 -21.82
C ILE A 258 7.91 -9.67 -23.06
N SER A 259 9.19 -9.94 -22.92
CA SER A 259 10.17 -10.05 -23.99
C SER A 259 10.52 -11.48 -24.41
N GLU A 260 9.79 -12.51 -23.97
CA GLU A 260 9.81 -13.83 -24.63
C GLU A 260 8.73 -13.96 -25.69
N PRO A 261 8.88 -13.33 -26.89
CA PRO A 261 8.34 -13.93 -28.08
C PRO A 261 9.34 -15.05 -28.40
N THR A 262 8.89 -16.32 -28.31
CA THR A 262 9.38 -17.41 -29.16
C THR A 262 10.47 -16.97 -30.15
N ARG A 263 11.74 -16.89 -29.71
CA ARG A 263 12.84 -17.02 -30.61
C ARG A 263 12.98 -18.53 -30.87
N PRO A 264 12.73 -19.01 -32.08
CA PRO A 264 13.28 -20.28 -32.46
C PRO A 264 14.79 -20.16 -32.31
N TYR A 265 15.41 -21.06 -31.57
CA TYR A 265 16.86 -21.21 -31.57
C TYR A 265 17.27 -21.70 -32.96
N ASP A 266 17.50 -20.77 -33.88
CA ASP A 266 18.33 -21.03 -35.05
C ASP A 266 19.78 -20.87 -34.64
N ILE A 267 20.32 -21.95 -34.10
CA ILE A 267 21.76 -22.20 -34.08
C ILE A 267 22.07 -22.82 -35.45
N SER A 268 22.42 -21.99 -36.41
CA SER A 268 23.16 -22.46 -37.58
C SER A 268 24.64 -22.14 -37.34
N TYR A 269 25.44 -23.21 -37.34
CA TYR A 269 26.92 -23.15 -37.31
C TYR A 269 27.47 -22.50 -38.58
#